data_6d1eb7def6dabc3639426d74a50d8e25
#
_entry.id   6d1eb7def6dabc3639426d74a50d8e25
#
_cell.length_a   1.000
_cell.length_b   1.000
_cell.length_c   1.000
_cell.angle_alpha   90.00
_cell.angle_beta   90.00
_cell.angle_gamma   90.00
#
_symmetry.space_group_name_H-M   'P 1'
#
loop_
_entity.id
_entity.type
_entity.pdbx_description
1 polymer ?
#
loop_
_entity_poly.entity_id
_entity_poly.type
_entity_poly.pdbx_seq_one_letter_code
_entity_poly.pdbx_strand_id
1 'polypeptide(L)'
;MSVSVVKDLTSKRGVRRALDLIRGDVHRVLPSNARILIKPNFVSAYDPLSATPVECVDEILKFLLDMTNPKEIMVAESPTIGRFNDAVKSYGYERLREKYGAELCDLEEHGYEIVEVEDDRGLPLSLPISKLVLESDFRVSPVRPKTHDVVIVTLAIKNMVVGSIRRGYRRLIHRGYWQINYLIAKIATKVMPHLAVVDGYEAMEGDGPVGGELRKWGAYFASINPVSLDSIVALAMGFNPGDIGYIYLLSKWGYGEIDPKKINVVGDDLSTIITAFKPHRDFKRQLEWKKHLRMD
;
A
#
# COMPACT_ATOMS: atom_id res chain seq x y z
N MET A 1 18.36 -4.00 -2.32
CA MET A 1 16.90 -3.97 -2.62
C MET A 1 16.65 -2.78 -3.52
N SER A 2 15.94 -3.00 -4.61
CA SER A 2 15.71 -1.98 -5.63
C SER A 2 14.26 -1.49 -5.61
N VAL A 3 14.06 -0.26 -6.04
CA VAL A 3 12.73 0.28 -6.39
C VAL A 3 12.67 0.36 -7.92
N SER A 4 11.76 -0.38 -8.53
CA SER A 4 11.53 -0.26 -9.97
C SER A 4 10.66 0.96 -10.28
N VAL A 5 10.98 1.63 -11.38
CA VAL A 5 10.27 2.79 -11.89
C VAL A 5 10.00 2.55 -13.38
N VAL A 6 8.73 2.61 -13.78
CA VAL A 6 8.30 2.36 -15.15
C VAL A 6 7.29 3.38 -15.60
N LYS A 7 7.45 3.88 -16.82
CA LYS A 7 6.47 4.69 -17.54
C LYS A 7 5.84 3.86 -18.64
N ASP A 8 4.54 3.71 -18.63
CA ASP A 8 3.80 2.93 -19.62
C ASP A 8 2.38 3.46 -19.83
N LEU A 9 1.75 3.03 -20.92
CA LEU A 9 0.40 3.46 -21.31
C LEU A 9 -0.71 2.50 -20.85
N THR A 10 -0.36 1.39 -20.18
CA THR A 10 -1.35 0.40 -19.70
C THR A 10 -0.92 -0.22 -18.38
N SER A 11 -1.86 -0.44 -17.47
CA SER A 11 -1.62 -1.12 -16.18
C SER A 11 -0.96 -2.48 -16.38
N LYS A 12 -1.49 -3.29 -17.27
CA LYS A 12 -0.98 -4.64 -17.52
C LYS A 12 0.51 -4.67 -17.85
N ARG A 13 0.95 -3.85 -18.83
CA ARG A 13 2.34 -3.82 -19.26
C ARG A 13 3.24 -3.10 -18.24
N GLY A 14 2.76 -2.00 -17.68
CA GLY A 14 3.51 -1.22 -16.69
C GLY A 14 3.79 -2.00 -15.42
N VAL A 15 2.78 -2.64 -14.83
CA VAL A 15 2.92 -3.48 -13.64
C VAL A 15 3.85 -4.66 -13.92
N ARG A 16 3.67 -5.36 -15.06
CA ARG A 16 4.55 -6.50 -15.41
C ARG A 16 6.01 -6.08 -15.54
N ARG A 17 6.31 -4.99 -16.24
CA ARG A 17 7.68 -4.47 -16.37
C ARG A 17 8.27 -4.09 -15.01
N ALA A 18 7.50 -3.43 -14.16
CA ALA A 18 7.96 -3.04 -12.83
C ALA A 18 8.33 -4.26 -11.97
N LEU A 19 7.53 -5.32 -12.02
CA LEU A 19 7.81 -6.58 -11.33
C LEU A 19 9.02 -7.33 -11.91
N ASP A 20 9.14 -7.39 -13.24
CA ASP A 20 10.26 -8.08 -13.90
C ASP A 20 11.61 -7.43 -13.59
N LEU A 21 11.66 -6.10 -13.44
CA LEU A 21 12.87 -5.36 -13.06
C LEU A 21 13.40 -5.73 -11.67
N ILE A 22 12.53 -6.18 -10.77
CA ILE A 22 12.91 -6.59 -9.40
C ILE A 22 12.73 -8.09 -9.16
N ARG A 23 12.56 -8.88 -10.22
CA ARG A 23 12.34 -10.34 -10.15
C ARG A 23 13.37 -11.04 -9.26
N GLY A 24 14.65 -10.69 -9.38
CA GLY A 24 15.71 -11.24 -8.56
C GLY A 24 15.60 -10.86 -7.08
N ASP A 25 15.13 -9.65 -6.77
CA ASP A 25 14.87 -9.24 -5.40
C ASP A 25 13.70 -10.03 -4.79
N VAL A 26 12.60 -10.18 -5.55
CA VAL A 26 11.43 -10.96 -5.10
C VAL A 26 11.80 -12.42 -4.89
N HIS A 27 12.57 -13.03 -5.80
CA HIS A 27 13.00 -14.44 -5.70
C HIS A 27 13.75 -14.74 -4.40
N ARG A 28 14.52 -13.78 -3.89
CA ARG A 28 15.29 -13.97 -2.64
C ARG A 28 14.44 -14.00 -1.39
N VAL A 29 13.22 -13.45 -1.43
CA VAL A 29 12.35 -13.28 -0.25
C VAL A 29 11.02 -14.03 -0.35
N LEU A 30 10.67 -14.53 -1.53
CA LEU A 30 9.44 -15.30 -1.75
C LEU A 30 9.68 -16.77 -1.35
N PRO A 31 9.02 -17.25 -0.27
CA PRO A 31 9.21 -18.64 0.13
C PRO A 31 8.59 -19.61 -0.87
N SER A 32 9.18 -20.80 -1.00
CA SER A 32 8.53 -21.91 -1.70
C SER A 32 7.32 -22.39 -0.91
N ASN A 33 6.25 -22.81 -1.59
CA ASN A 33 5.03 -23.34 -0.96
C ASN A 33 4.40 -22.38 0.07
N ALA A 34 4.47 -21.06 -0.18
CA ALA A 34 3.99 -20.03 0.72
C ALA A 34 2.46 -19.90 0.72
N ARG A 35 1.91 -19.47 1.86
CA ARG A 35 0.58 -18.85 1.95
C ARG A 35 0.73 -17.39 1.54
N ILE A 36 0.25 -17.04 0.34
CA ILE A 36 0.38 -15.70 -0.23
C ILE A 36 -0.92 -14.92 -0.01
N LEU A 37 -0.80 -13.75 0.59
CA LEU A 37 -1.89 -12.78 0.70
C LEU A 37 -1.61 -11.60 -0.23
N ILE A 38 -2.51 -11.34 -1.16
CA ILE A 38 -2.56 -10.11 -1.94
C ILE A 38 -3.67 -9.24 -1.36
N LYS A 39 -3.32 -8.09 -0.80
CA LYS A 39 -4.29 -7.15 -0.24
C LYS A 39 -4.39 -5.90 -1.12
N PRO A 40 -5.35 -5.85 -2.07
CA PRO A 40 -5.64 -4.63 -2.82
C PRO A 40 -6.17 -3.54 -1.88
N ASN A 41 -6.51 -2.39 -2.44
CA ASN A 41 -7.14 -1.30 -1.70
C ASN A 41 -8.56 -1.08 -2.25
N PHE A 42 -9.58 -1.26 -1.39
CA PHE A 42 -10.97 -0.94 -1.69
C PHE A 42 -11.50 0.04 -0.64
N VAL A 43 -11.29 1.34 -0.81
CA VAL A 43 -11.81 2.33 0.15
C VAL A 43 -13.35 2.33 0.08
N SER A 44 -13.89 2.34 -1.12
CA SER A 44 -15.32 2.24 -1.40
C SER A 44 -15.57 1.09 -2.38
N ALA A 45 -16.68 0.38 -2.24
CA ALA A 45 -17.17 -0.60 -3.21
C ALA A 45 -17.82 0.03 -4.45
N TYR A 46 -18.02 1.35 -4.46
CA TYR A 46 -18.80 2.09 -5.44
C TYR A 46 -18.02 3.18 -6.17
N ASP A 47 -16.74 3.37 -5.83
CA ASP A 47 -15.84 4.36 -6.46
C ASP A 47 -14.60 3.65 -7.00
N PRO A 48 -14.57 3.32 -8.31
CA PRO A 48 -13.43 2.63 -8.92
C PRO A 48 -12.12 3.40 -8.81
N LEU A 49 -12.14 4.73 -8.72
CA LEU A 49 -10.95 5.54 -8.57
C LEU A 49 -10.31 5.36 -7.17
N SER A 50 -11.11 5.00 -6.17
CA SER A 50 -10.62 4.71 -4.83
C SER A 50 -10.06 3.28 -4.67
N ALA A 51 -10.17 2.43 -5.71
CA ALA A 51 -9.81 1.02 -5.67
C ALA A 51 -8.55 0.70 -6.49
N THR A 52 -7.86 -0.38 -6.12
CA THR A 52 -6.79 -0.98 -6.95
C THR A 52 -7.40 -1.59 -8.20
N PRO A 53 -6.86 -1.33 -9.41
CA PRO A 53 -7.34 -1.98 -10.63
C PRO A 53 -7.12 -3.50 -10.59
N VAL A 54 -8.10 -4.26 -11.05
CA VAL A 54 -8.00 -5.72 -11.10
C VAL A 54 -6.88 -6.20 -12.04
N GLU A 55 -6.55 -5.42 -13.07
CA GLU A 55 -5.42 -5.65 -13.99
C GLU A 55 -4.09 -5.69 -13.26
N CYS A 56 -3.92 -4.85 -12.24
CA CYS A 56 -2.73 -4.85 -11.38
C CYS A 56 -2.59 -6.19 -10.65
N VAL A 57 -3.68 -6.66 -10.04
CA VAL A 57 -3.67 -7.93 -9.29
C VAL A 57 -3.54 -9.13 -10.24
N ASP A 58 -4.14 -9.08 -11.43
CA ASP A 58 -3.99 -10.10 -12.48
C ASP A 58 -2.52 -10.28 -12.87
N GLU A 59 -1.77 -9.20 -13.08
CA GLU A 59 -0.33 -9.28 -13.42
C GLU A 59 0.54 -9.73 -12.24
N ILE A 60 0.18 -9.34 -11.01
CA ILE A 60 0.86 -9.83 -9.80
C ILE A 60 0.68 -11.34 -9.64
N LEU A 61 -0.54 -11.85 -9.82
CA LEU A 61 -0.84 -13.29 -9.76
C LEU A 61 -0.03 -14.08 -10.79
N LYS A 62 -0.01 -13.63 -12.04
CA LYS A 62 0.82 -14.24 -13.08
C LYS A 62 2.29 -14.27 -12.68
N PHE A 63 2.81 -13.11 -12.25
CA PHE A 63 4.21 -12.98 -11.87
C PHE A 63 4.60 -13.93 -10.73
N LEU A 64 3.76 -14.04 -9.69
CA LEU A 64 4.02 -14.92 -8.56
C LEU A 64 3.93 -16.39 -8.94
N LEU A 65 2.92 -16.78 -9.73
CA LEU A 65 2.74 -18.15 -10.22
C LEU A 65 3.82 -18.59 -11.20
N ASP A 66 4.44 -17.66 -11.94
CA ASP A 66 5.63 -17.93 -12.74
C ASP A 66 6.89 -18.21 -11.89
N MET A 67 6.87 -17.88 -10.60
CA MET A 67 8.04 -17.97 -9.70
C MET A 67 7.94 -19.06 -8.65
N THR A 68 6.73 -19.39 -8.22
CA THR A 68 6.49 -20.35 -7.14
C THR A 68 5.17 -21.09 -7.35
N ASN A 69 5.08 -22.28 -6.74
CA ASN A 69 3.81 -22.98 -6.57
C ASN A 69 3.34 -22.76 -5.12
N PRO A 70 2.47 -21.75 -4.87
CA PRO A 70 2.04 -21.43 -3.51
C PRO A 70 1.16 -22.52 -2.94
N LYS A 71 1.23 -22.69 -1.61
CA LYS A 71 0.28 -23.58 -0.87
C LYS A 71 -1.14 -23.04 -0.98
N GLU A 72 -1.27 -21.71 -0.92
CA GLU A 72 -2.51 -20.98 -0.94
C GLU A 72 -2.27 -19.56 -1.47
N ILE A 73 -3.19 -19.05 -2.26
CA ILE A 73 -3.14 -17.67 -2.74
C ILE A 73 -4.49 -17.00 -2.53
N MET A 74 -4.48 -15.97 -1.70
CA MET A 74 -5.68 -15.23 -1.29
C MET A 74 -5.61 -13.78 -1.79
N VAL A 75 -6.74 -13.27 -2.25
CA VAL A 75 -6.96 -11.84 -2.51
C VAL A 75 -7.97 -11.35 -1.50
N ALA A 76 -7.53 -10.58 -0.52
CA ALA A 76 -8.36 -10.25 0.64
C ALA A 76 -8.39 -8.74 0.92
N GLU A 77 -9.58 -8.23 1.26
CA GLU A 77 -9.82 -6.84 1.63
C GLU A 77 -11.06 -6.69 2.51
N SER A 78 -11.22 -5.54 3.15
CA SER A 78 -12.40 -5.12 3.91
C SER A 78 -12.69 -3.65 3.60
N PRO A 79 -13.59 -3.35 2.63
CA PRO A 79 -13.92 -1.99 2.22
C PRO A 79 -14.39 -1.14 3.39
N THR A 80 -14.02 0.14 3.41
CA THR A 80 -14.54 1.07 4.41
C THR A 80 -16.00 1.42 4.11
N ILE A 81 -16.36 1.56 2.83
CA ILE A 81 -17.70 1.89 2.35
C ILE A 81 -18.19 0.74 1.45
N GLY A 82 -19.34 0.16 1.79
CA GLY A 82 -19.94 -0.97 1.08
C GLY A 82 -19.49 -2.33 1.62
N ARG A 83 -19.79 -3.38 0.87
CA ARG A 83 -19.47 -4.79 1.19
C ARG A 83 -18.36 -5.30 0.29
N PHE A 84 -17.61 -6.28 0.76
CA PHE A 84 -16.56 -6.94 -0.02
C PHE A 84 -17.09 -7.52 -1.33
N ASN A 85 -18.20 -8.26 -1.27
CA ASN A 85 -18.79 -8.87 -2.46
C ASN A 85 -19.27 -7.86 -3.49
N ASP A 86 -19.75 -6.67 -3.05
CA ASP A 86 -20.10 -5.59 -3.96
C ASP A 86 -18.85 -5.06 -4.69
N ALA A 87 -17.75 -4.87 -3.98
CA ALA A 87 -16.48 -4.44 -4.56
C ALA A 87 -15.91 -5.49 -5.53
N VAL A 88 -15.92 -6.76 -5.14
CA VAL A 88 -15.46 -7.89 -5.98
C VAL A 88 -16.20 -7.89 -7.32
N LYS A 89 -17.52 -7.75 -7.29
CA LYS A 89 -18.37 -7.70 -8.49
C LYS A 89 -18.15 -6.41 -9.28
N SER A 90 -18.19 -5.25 -8.62
CA SER A 90 -18.08 -3.94 -9.29
C SER A 90 -16.75 -3.74 -9.98
N TYR A 91 -15.67 -4.31 -9.43
CA TYR A 91 -14.29 -4.14 -9.94
C TYR A 91 -13.80 -5.34 -10.76
N GLY A 92 -14.67 -6.36 -10.98
CA GLY A 92 -14.37 -7.52 -11.83
C GLY A 92 -13.33 -8.48 -11.25
N TYR A 93 -13.21 -8.56 -9.93
CA TYR A 93 -12.25 -9.44 -9.24
C TYR A 93 -12.64 -10.91 -9.30
N GLU A 94 -13.91 -11.27 -9.59
CA GLU A 94 -14.38 -12.65 -9.74
C GLU A 94 -13.54 -13.45 -10.73
N ARG A 95 -13.10 -12.81 -11.82
CA ARG A 95 -12.24 -13.43 -12.84
C ARG A 95 -10.90 -13.97 -12.32
N LEU A 96 -10.41 -13.46 -11.18
CA LEU A 96 -9.15 -13.93 -10.58
C LEU A 96 -9.33 -15.32 -9.97
N ARG A 97 -10.50 -15.60 -9.39
CA ARG A 97 -10.86 -16.94 -8.90
C ARG A 97 -10.96 -17.92 -10.07
N GLU A 98 -11.65 -17.55 -11.12
CA GLU A 98 -11.85 -18.40 -12.30
C GLU A 98 -10.54 -18.72 -13.01
N LYS A 99 -9.66 -17.74 -13.11
CA LYS A 99 -8.42 -17.84 -13.90
C LYS A 99 -7.27 -18.48 -13.17
N TYR A 100 -7.17 -18.23 -11.86
CA TYR A 100 -5.99 -18.60 -11.06
C TYR A 100 -6.31 -19.49 -9.85
N GLY A 101 -7.58 -19.75 -9.58
CA GLY A 101 -7.99 -20.44 -8.35
C GLY A 101 -7.74 -19.59 -7.09
N ALA A 102 -7.53 -18.28 -7.23
CA ALA A 102 -7.30 -17.42 -6.07
C ALA A 102 -8.54 -17.32 -5.19
N GLU A 103 -8.37 -17.48 -3.89
CA GLU A 103 -9.44 -17.31 -2.93
C GLU A 103 -9.72 -15.81 -2.71
N LEU A 104 -11.00 -15.41 -2.84
CA LEU A 104 -11.44 -14.03 -2.60
C LEU A 104 -12.04 -13.95 -1.20
N CYS A 105 -11.39 -13.22 -0.29
CA CYS A 105 -11.71 -13.24 1.14
C CYS A 105 -12.12 -11.87 1.67
N ASP A 106 -13.25 -11.77 2.36
CA ASP A 106 -13.53 -10.62 3.22
C ASP A 106 -12.73 -10.75 4.52
N LEU A 107 -11.84 -9.79 4.79
CA LEU A 107 -11.04 -9.79 6.02
C LEU A 107 -11.89 -9.75 7.29
N GLU A 108 -13.15 -9.28 7.22
CA GLU A 108 -14.07 -9.28 8.36
C GLU A 108 -14.56 -10.68 8.76
N GLU A 109 -14.48 -11.67 7.87
CA GLU A 109 -15.04 -13.02 8.06
C GLU A 109 -14.01 -14.04 8.54
N HIS A 110 -12.70 -13.75 8.50
CA HIS A 110 -11.62 -14.72 8.78
C HIS A 110 -10.98 -14.57 10.18
N GLY A 111 -11.63 -13.85 11.07
CA GLY A 111 -11.17 -13.70 12.46
C GLY A 111 -10.01 -12.72 12.61
N TYR A 112 -9.74 -12.42 13.89
CA TYR A 112 -8.76 -11.40 14.30
C TYR A 112 -7.93 -11.90 15.47
N GLU A 113 -6.70 -11.41 15.57
CA GLU A 113 -5.84 -11.53 16.73
C GLU A 113 -5.65 -10.15 17.36
N ILE A 114 -5.64 -10.09 18.68
CA ILE A 114 -5.35 -8.84 19.40
C ILE A 114 -3.86 -8.62 19.41
N VAL A 115 -3.44 -7.56 18.72
CA VAL A 115 -2.04 -7.10 18.69
C VAL A 115 -1.93 -5.87 19.56
N GLU A 116 -1.04 -5.91 20.54
CA GLU A 116 -0.69 -4.74 21.34
C GLU A 116 0.42 -3.94 20.64
N VAL A 117 0.19 -2.63 20.55
CA VAL A 117 1.20 -1.65 20.15
C VAL A 117 1.24 -0.54 21.19
N GLU A 118 2.36 0.09 21.35
CA GLU A 118 2.51 1.27 22.18
C GLU A 118 2.00 2.50 21.41
N ASP A 119 1.11 3.28 22.02
CA ASP A 119 0.65 4.56 21.42
C ASP A 119 1.73 5.65 21.57
N ASP A 120 1.45 6.83 21.02
CA ASP A 120 2.36 7.98 21.01
C ASP A 120 2.63 8.60 22.41
N ARG A 121 1.98 8.07 23.46
CA ARG A 121 2.18 8.45 24.86
C ARG A 121 2.83 7.34 25.69
N GLY A 122 3.24 6.24 25.02
CA GLY A 122 3.82 5.08 25.69
C GLY A 122 2.78 4.17 26.35
N LEU A 123 1.50 4.30 26.03
CA LEU A 123 0.43 3.48 26.59
C LEU A 123 0.08 2.31 25.66
N PRO A 124 -0.27 1.13 26.21
CA PRO A 124 -0.69 0.01 25.41
C PRO A 124 -2.01 0.29 24.69
N LEU A 125 -2.03 -0.01 23.40
CA LEU A 125 -3.22 0.04 22.54
C LEU A 125 -3.42 -1.34 21.90
N SER A 126 -4.52 -1.99 22.26
CA SER A 126 -4.91 -3.30 21.73
C SER A 126 -5.75 -3.14 20.46
N LEU A 127 -5.30 -3.71 19.36
CA LEU A 127 -5.97 -3.64 18.06
C LEU A 127 -6.24 -5.03 17.50
N PRO A 128 -7.47 -5.33 17.07
CA PRO A 128 -7.77 -6.56 16.36
C PRO A 128 -7.25 -6.48 14.92
N ILE A 129 -6.20 -7.26 14.63
CA ILE A 129 -5.58 -7.39 13.31
C ILE A 129 -6.03 -8.69 12.67
N SER A 130 -6.33 -8.67 11.38
CA SER A 130 -6.77 -9.85 10.63
C SER A 130 -5.77 -11.00 10.72
N LYS A 131 -6.25 -12.19 11.07
CA LYS A 131 -5.46 -13.42 11.09
C LYS A 131 -4.88 -13.75 9.71
N LEU A 132 -5.64 -13.54 8.63
CA LEU A 132 -5.13 -13.76 7.28
C LEU A 132 -3.86 -12.95 7.00
N VAL A 133 -3.78 -11.71 7.51
CA VAL A 133 -2.60 -10.86 7.34
C VAL A 133 -1.43 -11.35 8.21
N LEU A 134 -1.70 -11.72 9.46
CA LEU A 134 -0.65 -12.13 10.41
C LEU A 134 -0.05 -13.50 10.06
N GLU A 135 -0.89 -14.44 9.62
CA GLU A 135 -0.51 -15.81 9.33
C GLU A 135 0.02 -16.04 7.90
N SER A 136 -0.02 -15.02 7.03
CA SER A 136 0.51 -15.13 5.67
C SER A 136 2.03 -15.10 5.67
N ASP A 137 2.65 -16.03 4.92
CA ASP A 137 4.10 -16.11 4.74
C ASP A 137 4.62 -14.99 3.84
N PHE A 138 3.80 -14.58 2.86
CA PHE A 138 4.15 -13.53 1.91
C PHE A 138 2.97 -12.59 1.67
N ARG A 139 3.12 -11.32 2.07
CA ARG A 139 2.10 -10.27 1.93
C ARG A 139 2.44 -9.35 0.77
N VAL A 140 1.48 -9.13 -0.12
CA VAL A 140 1.59 -8.20 -1.26
C VAL A 140 0.59 -7.07 -1.10
N SER A 141 1.03 -5.83 -1.24
CA SER A 141 0.19 -4.64 -1.17
C SER A 141 0.16 -3.90 -2.51
N PRO A 142 -0.74 -4.26 -3.43
CA PRO A 142 -0.98 -3.46 -4.62
C PRO A 142 -1.88 -2.27 -4.30
N VAL A 143 -1.53 -1.09 -4.84
CA VAL A 143 -2.27 0.14 -4.56
C VAL A 143 -2.35 1.05 -5.77
N ARG A 144 -3.50 1.71 -5.96
CA ARG A 144 -3.62 2.93 -6.75
C ARG A 144 -3.15 4.09 -5.90
N PRO A 145 -2.16 4.89 -6.35
CA PRO A 145 -1.67 6.02 -5.56
C PRO A 145 -2.74 7.11 -5.44
N LYS A 146 -2.88 7.66 -4.23
CA LYS A 146 -3.89 8.67 -3.90
C LYS A 146 -3.36 9.69 -2.91
N THR A 147 -3.80 10.95 -3.04
CA THR A 147 -3.76 11.90 -1.93
C THR A 147 -4.69 11.47 -0.80
N HIS A 148 -4.49 11.97 0.40
CA HIS A 148 -5.25 11.56 1.57
C HIS A 148 -5.49 12.74 2.52
N ASP A 149 -6.64 12.74 3.17
CA ASP A 149 -7.13 13.81 4.05
C ASP A 149 -6.37 13.96 5.37
N VAL A 150 -5.61 12.94 5.82
CA VAL A 150 -4.90 12.97 7.11
C VAL A 150 -3.39 12.74 7.00
N VAL A 151 -2.94 11.84 6.13
CA VAL A 151 -1.52 11.41 6.07
C VAL A 151 -0.85 11.70 4.73
N ILE A 152 -1.32 12.70 4.01
CA ILE A 152 -0.84 13.21 2.71
C ILE A 152 -1.12 12.25 1.57
N VAL A 153 -0.69 10.99 1.67
CA VAL A 153 -0.88 9.97 0.61
C VAL A 153 -1.39 8.65 1.16
N THR A 154 -2.08 7.90 0.32
CA THR A 154 -2.35 6.47 0.48
C THR A 154 -1.46 5.72 -0.49
N LEU A 155 -0.48 4.99 0.05
CA LEU A 155 0.42 4.10 -0.68
C LEU A 155 0.43 2.71 -0.03
N ALA A 156 1.41 1.87 -0.34
CA ALA A 156 1.41 0.45 -0.01
C ALA A 156 1.40 0.17 1.50
N ILE A 157 2.19 0.91 2.29
CA ILE A 157 2.26 0.71 3.75
C ILE A 157 0.92 1.03 4.38
N LYS A 158 0.37 2.22 4.12
CA LYS A 158 -0.92 2.62 4.70
C LYS A 158 -2.04 1.69 4.29
N ASN A 159 -2.07 1.23 3.03
CA ASN A 159 -3.05 0.26 2.55
C ASN A 159 -3.01 -1.03 3.37
N MET A 160 -1.84 -1.63 3.54
CA MET A 160 -1.69 -2.86 4.31
C MET A 160 -2.08 -2.64 5.79
N VAL A 161 -1.51 -1.63 6.43
CA VAL A 161 -1.67 -1.38 7.87
C VAL A 161 -3.12 -1.08 8.24
N VAL A 162 -3.71 -0.06 7.64
CA VAL A 162 -5.08 0.36 8.02
C VAL A 162 -6.11 -0.69 7.62
N GLY A 163 -5.91 -1.32 6.46
CA GLY A 163 -6.80 -2.37 5.96
C GLY A 163 -6.75 -3.67 6.77
N SER A 164 -5.63 -3.98 7.46
CA SER A 164 -5.52 -5.17 8.33
C SER A 164 -6.28 -5.03 9.64
N ILE A 165 -6.58 -3.80 10.08
CA ILE A 165 -7.34 -3.54 11.31
C ILE A 165 -8.84 -3.80 11.03
N ARG A 166 -9.51 -4.49 11.97
CA ARG A 166 -10.96 -4.66 11.95
C ARG A 166 -11.68 -3.33 11.76
N ARG A 167 -12.62 -3.26 10.83
CA ARG A 167 -13.26 -2.02 10.36
C ARG A 167 -13.71 -1.09 11.49
N GLY A 168 -14.45 -1.60 12.48
CA GLY A 168 -14.96 -0.82 13.60
C GLY A 168 -13.88 -0.21 14.51
N TYR A 169 -12.64 -0.71 14.43
CA TYR A 169 -11.49 -0.28 15.25
C TYR A 169 -10.56 0.71 14.55
N ARG A 170 -10.68 0.88 13.23
CA ARG A 170 -9.83 1.82 12.46
C ARG A 170 -9.88 3.24 12.99
N ARG A 171 -11.01 3.68 13.56
CA ARG A 171 -11.15 5.00 14.20
C ARG A 171 -10.21 5.22 15.38
N LEU A 172 -9.74 4.16 16.05
CA LEU A 172 -8.84 4.27 17.21
C LEU A 172 -7.48 4.85 16.85
N ILE A 173 -7.06 4.72 15.60
CA ILE A 173 -5.79 5.26 15.12
C ILE A 173 -5.94 6.65 14.47
N HIS A 174 -7.18 7.16 14.28
CA HIS A 174 -7.47 8.43 13.61
C HIS A 174 -7.74 9.55 14.63
N ARG A 175 -6.82 9.82 15.56
CA ARG A 175 -6.98 10.80 16.64
C ARG A 175 -6.07 12.03 16.50
N GLY A 176 -5.71 12.42 15.30
CA GLY A 176 -4.85 13.55 15.02
C GLY A 176 -3.67 13.21 14.14
N TYR A 177 -3.03 14.21 13.59
CA TYR A 177 -1.99 14.05 12.56
C TYR A 177 -0.73 13.33 13.07
N TRP A 178 -0.32 13.55 14.32
CA TRP A 178 0.81 12.84 14.92
C TRP A 178 0.47 11.38 15.19
N GLN A 179 -0.59 11.15 15.95
CA GLN A 179 -0.94 9.81 16.41
C GLN A 179 -1.17 8.83 15.26
N ILE A 180 -1.88 9.23 14.20
CA ILE A 180 -2.13 8.34 13.07
C ILE A 180 -0.85 7.95 12.35
N ASN A 181 0.07 8.90 12.13
CA ASN A 181 1.36 8.60 11.51
C ASN A 181 2.20 7.67 12.39
N TYR A 182 2.24 7.93 13.69
CA TYR A 182 2.95 7.10 14.66
C TYR A 182 2.38 5.68 14.71
N LEU A 183 1.07 5.54 14.82
CA LEU A 183 0.42 4.23 14.90
C LEU A 183 0.50 3.46 13.57
N ILE A 184 0.38 4.11 12.41
CA ILE A 184 0.67 3.43 11.13
C ILE A 184 2.09 2.87 11.13
N ALA A 185 3.08 3.64 11.54
CA ALA A 185 4.46 3.18 11.62
C ALA A 185 4.64 2.03 12.62
N LYS A 186 4.05 2.11 13.82
CA LYS A 186 4.12 1.04 14.83
C LYS A 186 3.45 -0.26 14.35
N ILE A 187 2.26 -0.18 13.79
CA ILE A 187 1.54 -1.36 13.30
C ILE A 187 2.26 -1.94 12.07
N ALA A 188 2.84 -1.10 11.21
CA ALA A 188 3.62 -1.55 10.06
C ALA A 188 4.73 -2.53 10.46
N THR A 189 5.36 -2.38 11.62
CA THR A 189 6.39 -3.32 12.11
C THR A 189 5.89 -4.75 12.29
N LYS A 190 4.56 -4.95 12.38
CA LYS A 190 3.90 -6.27 12.53
C LYS A 190 3.35 -6.82 11.23
N VAL A 191 2.89 -5.92 10.32
CA VAL A 191 2.16 -6.32 9.11
C VAL A 191 2.77 -5.76 7.83
N MET A 192 4.05 -5.37 7.84
CA MET A 192 4.73 -4.82 6.66
C MET A 192 4.52 -5.74 5.44
N PRO A 193 4.13 -5.23 4.26
CA PRO A 193 4.10 -6.04 3.07
C PRO A 193 5.53 -6.46 2.65
N HIS A 194 5.67 -7.69 2.14
CA HIS A 194 6.93 -8.20 1.62
C HIS A 194 7.17 -7.76 0.17
N LEU A 195 6.08 -7.45 -0.55
CA LEU A 195 6.11 -6.87 -1.87
C LEU A 195 5.06 -5.76 -1.94
N ALA A 196 5.49 -4.58 -2.35
CA ALA A 196 4.64 -3.43 -2.60
C ALA A 196 4.64 -3.12 -4.11
N VAL A 197 3.44 -2.84 -4.65
CA VAL A 197 3.24 -2.55 -6.07
C VAL A 197 2.32 -1.34 -6.20
N VAL A 198 2.73 -0.37 -7.00
CA VAL A 198 1.92 0.83 -7.28
C VAL A 198 1.54 0.84 -8.75
N ASP A 199 0.24 0.79 -9.00
CA ASP A 199 -0.36 0.99 -10.32
C ASP A 199 -0.89 2.42 -10.43
N GLY A 200 -0.08 3.27 -11.04
CA GLY A 200 -0.41 4.66 -11.29
C GLY A 200 -0.79 4.93 -12.76
N TYR A 201 -1.40 3.97 -13.47
CA TYR A 201 -2.04 4.27 -14.76
C TYR A 201 -2.97 5.47 -14.61
N GLU A 202 -3.85 5.33 -13.64
CA GLU A 202 -4.68 6.40 -13.09
C GLU A 202 -4.38 6.54 -11.60
N ALA A 203 -4.36 7.77 -11.12
CA ALA A 203 -4.16 8.10 -9.72
C ALA A 203 -5.27 9.05 -9.26
N MET A 204 -5.38 9.27 -7.96
CA MET A 204 -6.29 10.26 -7.40
C MET A 204 -5.49 11.42 -6.79
N GLU A 205 -5.85 12.65 -7.12
CA GLU A 205 -5.28 13.86 -6.53
C GLU A 205 -6.35 14.74 -5.87
N GLY A 206 -5.97 15.77 -5.15
CA GLY A 206 -6.88 16.67 -4.44
C GLY A 206 -7.46 16.04 -3.18
N ASP A 207 -8.77 16.08 -3.02
CA ASP A 207 -9.48 15.71 -1.79
C ASP A 207 -9.73 14.18 -1.66
N GLY A 208 -8.66 13.36 -1.85
CA GLY A 208 -8.72 11.93 -1.59
C GLY A 208 -8.85 11.59 -0.08
N PRO A 209 -9.11 10.32 0.28
CA PRO A 209 -9.02 9.09 -0.52
C PRO A 209 -10.30 8.69 -1.27
N VAL A 210 -11.38 9.47 -1.13
CA VAL A 210 -12.66 9.33 -1.84
C VAL A 210 -13.11 10.73 -2.25
N GLY A 211 -13.55 10.90 -3.50
CA GLY A 211 -14.00 12.22 -4.00
C GLY A 211 -12.88 13.12 -4.49
N GLY A 212 -11.64 12.64 -4.61
CA GLY A 212 -10.57 13.34 -5.32
C GLY A 212 -10.75 13.30 -6.84
N GLU A 213 -9.82 13.96 -7.54
CA GLU A 213 -9.85 14.11 -8.98
C GLU A 213 -9.00 13.03 -9.66
N LEU A 214 -9.44 12.57 -10.83
CA LEU A 214 -8.67 11.64 -11.65
C LEU A 214 -7.41 12.32 -12.21
N ARG A 215 -6.26 11.67 -12.00
CA ARG A 215 -4.99 12.00 -12.62
C ARG A 215 -4.53 10.86 -13.51
N LYS A 216 -4.48 11.05 -14.83
CA LYS A 216 -3.79 10.13 -15.74
C LYS A 216 -2.28 10.33 -15.56
N TRP A 217 -1.57 9.27 -15.15
CA TRP A 217 -0.15 9.38 -14.81
C TRP A 217 0.73 8.43 -15.64
N GLY A 218 0.34 7.16 -15.73
CA GLY A 218 1.10 6.16 -16.48
C GLY A 218 2.42 5.76 -15.82
N ALA A 219 2.50 5.80 -14.48
CA ALA A 219 3.68 5.50 -13.70
C ALA A 219 3.46 4.25 -12.82
N TYR A 220 4.44 3.33 -12.80
CA TYR A 220 4.35 2.06 -12.10
C TYR A 220 5.61 1.81 -11.30
N PHE A 221 5.45 1.25 -10.11
CA PHE A 221 6.55 1.03 -9.19
C PHE A 221 6.37 -0.31 -8.46
N ALA A 222 7.48 -0.99 -8.18
CA ALA A 222 7.47 -2.17 -7.32
C ALA A 222 8.76 -2.25 -6.49
N SER A 223 8.68 -2.80 -5.28
CA SER A 223 9.83 -3.07 -4.42
C SER A 223 9.48 -4.07 -3.33
N ILE A 224 10.49 -4.80 -2.87
CA ILE A 224 10.43 -5.59 -1.62
C ILE A 224 10.77 -4.75 -0.38
N ASN A 225 11.07 -3.46 -0.54
CA ASN A 225 11.17 -2.50 0.57
C ASN A 225 10.06 -1.45 0.43
N PRO A 226 8.94 -1.58 1.16
CA PRO A 226 7.80 -0.68 1.05
C PRO A 226 8.10 0.76 1.48
N VAL A 227 9.04 0.97 2.42
CA VAL A 227 9.40 2.33 2.87
C VAL A 227 10.10 3.08 1.75
N SER A 228 11.09 2.46 1.12
CA SER A 228 11.80 3.05 -0.02
C SER A 228 10.88 3.22 -1.23
N LEU A 229 9.95 2.26 -1.46
CA LEU A 229 8.94 2.39 -2.51
C LEU A 229 8.04 3.61 -2.28
N ASP A 230 7.37 3.66 -1.11
CA ASP A 230 6.44 4.73 -0.78
C ASP A 230 7.15 6.10 -0.80
N SER A 231 8.45 6.15 -0.45
CA SER A 231 9.28 7.35 -0.54
C SER A 231 9.48 7.83 -2.00
N ILE A 232 9.87 6.90 -2.90
CA ILE A 232 10.06 7.23 -4.32
C ILE A 232 8.73 7.61 -4.98
N VAL A 233 7.64 6.92 -4.66
CA VAL A 233 6.32 7.24 -5.20
C VAL A 233 5.83 8.61 -4.70
N ALA A 234 6.00 8.91 -3.41
CA ALA A 234 5.66 10.23 -2.86
C ALA A 234 6.44 11.35 -3.54
N LEU A 235 7.74 11.15 -3.75
CA LEU A 235 8.58 12.09 -4.52
C LEU A 235 8.07 12.25 -5.95
N ALA A 236 7.75 11.15 -6.62
CA ALA A 236 7.22 11.16 -7.98
C ALA A 236 5.85 11.86 -8.09
N MET A 237 5.04 11.83 -7.02
CA MET A 237 3.80 12.59 -6.88
C MET A 237 4.04 14.07 -6.55
N GLY A 238 5.28 14.52 -6.34
CA GLY A 238 5.64 15.90 -6.00
C GLY A 238 5.59 16.22 -4.51
N PHE A 239 5.49 15.22 -3.64
CA PHE A 239 5.57 15.42 -2.19
C PHE A 239 6.97 15.08 -1.67
N ASN A 240 7.41 15.84 -0.64
CA ASN A 240 8.62 15.45 0.08
C ASN A 240 8.32 14.22 0.96
N PRO A 241 9.01 13.08 0.77
CA PRO A 241 8.78 11.88 1.59
C PRO A 241 8.95 12.15 3.09
N GLY A 242 9.83 13.10 3.48
CA GLY A 242 10.02 13.54 4.86
C GLY A 242 8.84 14.31 5.47
N ASP A 243 7.85 14.66 4.66
CA ASP A 243 6.59 15.27 5.13
C ASP A 243 5.55 14.22 5.53
N ILE A 244 5.73 12.97 5.10
CA ILE A 244 4.81 11.87 5.38
C ILE A 244 5.28 11.16 6.64
N GLY A 245 4.57 11.40 7.76
CA GLY A 245 5.08 11.05 9.09
C GLY A 245 5.36 9.56 9.27
N TYR A 246 4.51 8.65 8.80
CA TYR A 246 4.76 7.21 8.94
C TYR A 246 5.97 6.71 8.12
N ILE A 247 6.22 7.30 6.94
CA ILE A 247 7.41 6.99 6.13
C ILE A 247 8.66 7.49 6.85
N TYR A 248 8.63 8.74 7.34
CA TYR A 248 9.72 9.34 8.11
C TYR A 248 10.08 8.50 9.33
N LEU A 249 9.10 8.11 10.15
CA LEU A 249 9.32 7.31 11.36
C LEU A 249 9.90 5.94 11.05
N LEU A 250 9.34 5.23 10.06
CA LEU A 250 9.85 3.92 9.65
C LEU A 250 11.28 3.99 9.12
N SER A 251 11.62 5.05 8.39
CA SER A 251 13.01 5.27 7.95
C SER A 251 13.95 5.53 9.15
N LYS A 252 13.53 6.35 10.10
CA LYS A 252 14.32 6.58 11.35
C LYS A 252 14.50 5.31 12.17
N TRP A 253 13.55 4.38 12.11
CA TRP A 253 13.64 3.08 12.79
C TRP A 253 14.39 2.01 11.98
N GLY A 254 14.94 2.36 10.81
CA GLY A 254 15.79 1.48 10.00
C GLY A 254 15.03 0.49 9.09
N TYR A 255 13.72 0.71 8.85
CA TYR A 255 12.92 -0.17 7.98
C TYR A 255 13.10 0.12 6.48
N GLY A 256 13.74 1.22 6.11
CA GLY A 256 14.04 1.57 4.73
C GLY A 256 14.62 2.97 4.60
N GLU A 257 14.96 3.33 3.37
CA GLU A 257 15.58 4.61 3.04
C GLU A 257 14.52 5.62 2.54
N ILE A 258 14.68 6.88 2.94
CA ILE A 258 13.83 8.00 2.52
C ILE A 258 14.57 8.96 1.57
N ASP A 259 15.91 9.01 1.64
CA ASP A 259 16.73 9.83 0.76
C ASP A 259 16.77 9.19 -0.64
N PRO A 260 16.19 9.81 -1.68
CA PRO A 260 16.13 9.23 -3.01
C PRO A 260 17.50 9.00 -3.64
N LYS A 261 18.54 9.71 -3.18
CA LYS A 261 19.92 9.54 -3.65
C LYS A 261 20.56 8.24 -3.16
N LYS A 262 20.03 7.67 -2.08
CA LYS A 262 20.51 6.42 -1.47
C LYS A 262 19.66 5.21 -1.86
N ILE A 263 18.50 5.43 -2.46
CA ILE A 263 17.62 4.37 -2.94
C ILE A 263 18.12 3.91 -4.31
N ASN A 264 18.35 2.60 -4.46
CA ASN A 264 18.68 2.03 -5.77
C ASN A 264 17.43 1.97 -6.64
N VAL A 265 17.30 2.91 -7.56
CA VAL A 265 16.20 2.98 -8.54
C VAL A 265 16.63 2.28 -9.82
N VAL A 266 15.77 1.41 -10.38
CA VAL A 266 15.99 0.68 -11.63
C VAL A 266 14.81 0.87 -12.58
N GLY A 267 15.09 0.87 -13.88
CA GLY A 267 14.09 1.05 -14.94
C GLY A 267 14.19 2.41 -15.61
N ASP A 268 13.05 3.07 -15.79
CA ASP A 268 12.98 4.36 -16.48
C ASP A 268 13.48 5.51 -15.57
N ASP A 269 13.90 6.62 -16.17
CA ASP A 269 14.38 7.78 -15.42
C ASP A 269 13.24 8.40 -14.59
N LEU A 270 13.42 8.41 -13.27
CA LEU A 270 12.46 8.97 -12.32
C LEU A 270 12.08 10.43 -12.65
N SER A 271 13.01 11.22 -13.17
CA SER A 271 12.76 12.61 -13.52
C SER A 271 11.66 12.79 -14.58
N THR A 272 11.46 11.80 -15.45
CA THR A 272 10.43 11.79 -16.50
C THR A 272 9.03 11.44 -15.97
N ILE A 273 8.93 11.03 -14.72
CA ILE A 273 7.70 10.55 -14.05
C ILE A 273 7.25 11.56 -13.00
N ILE A 274 8.18 12.32 -12.40
CA ILE A 274 7.85 13.32 -11.37
C ILE A 274 6.83 14.31 -11.92
N THR A 275 5.75 14.49 -11.18
CA THR A 275 4.70 15.45 -11.48
C THR A 275 4.08 16.00 -10.20
N ALA A 276 3.68 17.26 -10.20
CA ALA A 276 3.03 17.84 -9.03
C ALA A 276 1.56 17.41 -8.97
N PHE A 277 1.23 16.58 -8.01
CA PHE A 277 -0.16 16.26 -7.68
C PHE A 277 -0.79 17.41 -6.90
N LYS A 278 -2.05 17.67 -7.17
CA LYS A 278 -2.85 18.59 -6.36
C LYS A 278 -2.97 18.02 -4.94
N PRO A 279 -2.47 18.71 -3.91
CA PRO A 279 -2.56 18.21 -2.55
C PRO A 279 -4.01 18.29 -2.04
N HIS A 280 -4.31 17.51 -0.98
CA HIS A 280 -5.55 17.68 -0.23
C HIS A 280 -5.66 19.10 0.35
N ARG A 281 -6.86 19.65 0.48
CA ARG A 281 -7.11 20.99 1.02
C ARG A 281 -6.49 21.22 2.41
N ASP A 282 -6.40 20.17 3.21
CA ASP A 282 -5.81 20.19 4.56
C ASP A 282 -4.29 19.93 4.58
N PHE A 283 -3.60 19.91 3.45
CA PHE A 283 -2.19 19.55 3.36
C PHE A 283 -1.30 20.29 4.37
N LYS A 284 -1.51 21.60 4.53
CA LYS A 284 -0.74 22.41 5.50
C LYS A 284 -0.95 21.94 6.94
N ARG A 285 -2.19 21.53 7.29
CA ARG A 285 -2.52 21.02 8.63
C ARG A 285 -1.92 19.64 8.85
N GLN A 286 -1.85 18.82 7.81
CA GLN A 286 -1.26 17.48 7.88
C GLN A 286 0.20 17.52 8.30
N LEU A 287 0.94 18.61 7.98
CA LEU A 287 2.33 18.81 8.39
C LEU A 287 2.50 19.08 9.90
N GLU A 288 1.41 19.32 10.63
CA GLU A 288 1.46 19.59 12.08
C GLU A 288 1.99 18.42 12.91
N TRP A 289 2.00 17.19 12.36
CA TRP A 289 2.62 16.05 13.03
C TRP A 289 4.10 16.33 13.36
N LYS A 290 4.80 17.15 12.58
CA LYS A 290 6.21 17.52 12.80
C LYS A 290 6.46 18.28 14.11
N LYS A 291 5.43 18.94 14.66
CA LYS A 291 5.53 19.64 15.95
C LYS A 291 5.85 18.67 17.11
N HIS A 292 5.63 17.38 16.91
CA HIS A 292 5.93 16.32 17.89
C HIS A 292 7.32 15.72 17.75
N LEU A 293 8.04 16.05 16.68
CA LEU A 293 9.46 15.73 16.58
C LEU A 293 10.17 16.58 17.62
N ARG A 294 10.86 15.95 18.59
CA ARG A 294 11.77 16.69 19.47
C ARG A 294 12.85 17.30 18.59
N MET A 295 13.07 18.60 18.72
CA MET A 295 14.26 19.22 18.20
C MET A 295 15.41 18.77 19.10
N ASP A 296 16.08 17.68 18.69
CA ASP A 296 17.34 17.23 19.28
C ASP A 296 18.48 18.10 18.76
#